data_e591fbfd257d46121208d3d438cd71fe
#
_entry.id   e591fbfd257d46121208d3d438cd71fe
#
_cell.length_a   1.000
_cell.length_b   1.000
_cell.length_c   1.000
_cell.angle_alpha   90.00
_cell.angle_beta   90.00
_cell.angle_gamma   90.00
#
_symmetry.space_group_name_H-M   'P 1'
#
loop_
_entity.id
_entity.type
_entity.pdbx_description
1 polymer ?
#
loop_
_entity_poly.entity_id
_entity_poly.type
_entity_poly.pdbx_seq_one_letter_code
_entity_poly.pdbx_strand_id
1 'polypeptide(L)'
;MSGLAGGGGGSMSATLNGLLEKTSNWDKDERYMATNDLCNELQKDIKIDATMERRICAAVLKQLDDNSNDVQTIAVKCLGALLRKVQEAQVGEICDKLCDLILDGKAELRDIYSIGLKTLISDVPDGFGPSVAQRLTVRLLGGVEQDKT
;
A
#
# COMPACT_ATOMS: atom_id res chain seq x y z
N MET A 1 -35.52 4.70 -0.09
CA MET A 1 -35.03 4.53 0.11
C MET A 1 -34.31 3.72 0.03
N SER A 2 -34.31 3.56 -0.12
CA SER A 2 -33.71 2.86 -0.25
C SER A 2 -32.59 2.60 -0.06
N GLY A 3 -32.45 2.89 -0.42
CA GLY A 3 -31.10 2.70 -0.64
C GLY A 3 -30.52 2.30 0.49
N LEU A 4 -30.98 2.78 1.26
CA LEU A 4 -30.47 2.47 2.31
C LEU A 4 -30.32 1.22 2.54
N ALA A 5 -31.03 0.67 2.10
CA ALA A 5 -31.04 -0.59 2.40
C ALA A 5 -29.78 -1.23 2.09
N GLY A 6 -29.49 -1.34 1.15
CA GLY A 6 -28.44 -2.04 0.77
C GLY A 6 -27.29 -1.80 1.44
N GLY A 7 -27.51 -1.13 2.25
CA GLY A 7 -26.64 -0.68 2.72
C GLY A 7 -25.35 -1.05 3.12
N GLY A 8 -25.13 -2.04 3.78
CA GLY A 8 -23.86 -2.37 4.33
C GLY A 8 -22.73 -2.36 3.32
N GLY A 9 -22.84 -3.20 2.31
CA GLY A 9 -21.80 -3.33 1.31
C GLY A 9 -21.67 -2.10 0.44
N GLY A 10 -22.79 -1.54 -0.01
CA GLY A 10 -22.77 -0.35 -0.82
C GLY A 10 -22.19 0.84 -0.11
N SER A 11 -22.51 1.00 1.15
CA SER A 11 -22.00 2.08 1.95
C SER A 11 -20.46 1.98 2.11
N MET A 12 -19.96 0.80 2.34
CA MET A 12 -18.53 0.57 2.48
C MET A 12 -17.79 0.88 1.17
N SER A 13 -18.32 0.40 0.04
CA SER A 13 -17.72 0.69 -1.25
C SER A 13 -17.73 2.18 -1.57
N ALA A 14 -18.83 2.85 -1.27
CA ALA A 14 -18.92 4.29 -1.49
C ALA A 14 -17.90 5.06 -0.66
N THR A 15 -17.73 4.68 0.60
CA THR A 15 -16.74 5.29 1.48
C THR A 15 -15.33 5.10 0.92
N LEU A 16 -14.98 3.87 0.58
CA LEU A 16 -13.65 3.58 0.05
C LEU A 16 -13.39 4.28 -1.27
N ASN A 17 -14.37 4.32 -2.15
CA ASN A 17 -14.23 5.03 -3.43
C ASN A 17 -13.98 6.53 -3.20
N GLY A 18 -14.70 7.14 -2.28
CA GLY A 18 -14.50 8.54 -1.96
C GLY A 18 -13.11 8.81 -1.42
N LEU A 19 -12.61 7.93 -0.54
CA LEU A 19 -11.27 8.08 0.00
C LEU A 19 -10.21 7.90 -1.09
N LEU A 20 -10.39 6.93 -1.97
CA LEU A 20 -9.45 6.70 -3.06
C LEU A 20 -9.37 7.90 -4.00
N GLU A 21 -10.49 8.57 -4.27
CA GLU A 21 -10.47 9.78 -5.08
C GLU A 21 -9.66 10.88 -4.40
N LYS A 22 -9.84 11.04 -3.10
CA LYS A 22 -9.15 12.08 -2.34
C LYS A 22 -7.66 11.83 -2.21
N THR A 23 -7.21 10.59 -2.31
CA THR A 23 -5.77 10.30 -2.27
C THR A 23 -5.03 10.88 -3.46
N SER A 24 -5.74 11.29 -4.50
CA SER A 24 -5.16 11.93 -5.68
C SER A 24 -5.42 13.43 -5.72
N ASN A 25 -5.95 14.01 -4.65
CA ASN A 25 -6.24 15.44 -4.58
C ASN A 25 -4.94 16.24 -4.71
N TRP A 26 -5.03 17.43 -5.32
CA TRP A 26 -3.86 18.29 -5.48
C TRP A 26 -3.34 18.83 -4.15
N ASP A 27 -4.22 18.94 -3.16
CA ASP A 27 -3.87 19.45 -1.82
C ASP A 27 -3.28 18.31 -0.98
N LYS A 28 -2.06 18.50 -0.52
CA LYS A 28 -1.36 17.47 0.27
C LYS A 28 -2.10 17.17 1.57
N ASP A 29 -2.76 18.14 2.16
CA ASP A 29 -3.50 17.93 3.42
C ASP A 29 -4.70 17.02 3.18
N GLU A 30 -5.37 17.19 2.04
CA GLU A 30 -6.47 16.32 1.67
C GLU A 30 -5.96 14.91 1.39
N ARG A 31 -4.81 14.78 0.72
CA ARG A 31 -4.20 13.47 0.49
C ARG A 31 -3.84 12.79 1.80
N TYR A 32 -3.26 13.55 2.74
CA TYR A 32 -2.90 13.00 4.05
C TYR A 32 -4.14 12.50 4.79
N MET A 33 -5.16 13.34 4.87
CA MET A 33 -6.38 12.97 5.58
C MET A 33 -7.06 11.75 4.97
N ALA A 34 -7.12 11.70 3.64
CA ALA A 34 -7.72 10.57 2.94
C ALA A 34 -6.95 9.28 3.19
N THR A 35 -5.62 9.36 3.17
CA THR A 35 -4.78 8.19 3.43
C THR A 35 -4.92 7.74 4.88
N ASN A 36 -4.97 8.67 5.81
CA ASN A 36 -5.19 8.34 7.21
C ASN A 36 -6.55 7.68 7.43
N ASP A 37 -7.59 8.22 6.81
CA ASP A 37 -8.92 7.64 6.91
C ASP A 37 -8.97 6.25 6.28
N LEU A 38 -8.28 6.07 5.16
CA LEU A 38 -8.17 4.76 4.53
C LEU A 38 -7.50 3.76 5.45
N CYS A 39 -6.42 4.17 6.11
CA CYS A 39 -5.73 3.34 7.09
C CYS A 39 -6.68 2.90 8.20
N ASN A 40 -7.49 3.85 8.71
CA ASN A 40 -8.44 3.55 9.77
C ASN A 40 -9.51 2.55 9.30
N GLU A 41 -9.99 2.69 8.07
CA GLU A 41 -10.94 1.74 7.51
C GLU A 41 -10.34 0.35 7.38
N LEU A 42 -9.07 0.28 6.98
CA LEU A 42 -8.38 -1.00 6.81
C LEU A 42 -8.12 -1.70 8.15
N GLN A 43 -8.13 -0.98 9.24
CA GLN A 43 -7.97 -1.59 10.57
C GLN A 43 -9.26 -2.20 11.11
N LYS A 44 -10.38 -1.88 10.48
CA LYS A 44 -11.66 -2.45 10.87
C LYS A 44 -11.81 -3.84 10.25
N ASP A 45 -12.74 -4.61 10.79
CA ASP A 45 -13.05 -5.93 10.25
C ASP A 45 -13.96 -5.77 9.04
N ILE A 46 -13.38 -5.36 7.92
CA ILE A 46 -14.10 -5.15 6.67
C ILE A 46 -13.65 -6.15 5.63
N LYS A 47 -14.53 -6.42 4.69
CA LYS A 47 -14.22 -7.28 3.54
C LYS A 47 -14.20 -6.43 2.29
N ILE A 48 -13.16 -6.58 1.49
CA ILE A 48 -13.02 -5.87 0.23
C ILE A 48 -12.83 -6.90 -0.89
N ASP A 49 -13.39 -6.60 -2.05
CA ASP A 49 -13.25 -7.51 -3.19
C ASP A 49 -11.88 -7.31 -3.86
N ALA A 50 -11.55 -8.20 -4.77
CA ALA A 50 -10.25 -8.18 -5.44
C ALA A 50 -10.00 -6.88 -6.21
N THR A 51 -11.02 -6.33 -6.83
CA THR A 51 -10.88 -5.07 -7.57
C THR A 51 -10.57 -3.92 -6.63
N MET A 52 -11.30 -3.81 -5.53
CA MET A 52 -11.07 -2.77 -4.55
C MET A 52 -9.69 -2.94 -3.91
N GLU A 53 -9.30 -4.17 -3.62
CA GLU A 53 -7.99 -4.47 -3.05
C GLU A 53 -6.88 -3.94 -3.93
N ARG A 54 -6.95 -4.20 -5.25
CA ARG A 54 -5.94 -3.70 -6.18
C ARG A 54 -5.91 -2.17 -6.24
N ARG A 55 -7.09 -1.54 -6.20
CA ARG A 55 -7.16 -0.08 -6.22
C ARG A 55 -6.53 0.54 -4.98
N ILE A 56 -6.79 -0.05 -3.83
CA ILE A 56 -6.21 0.41 -2.56
C ILE A 56 -4.70 0.23 -2.57
N CYS A 57 -4.22 -0.93 -3.03
CA CYS A 57 -2.79 -1.19 -3.12
C CYS A 57 -2.10 -0.17 -4.03
N ALA A 58 -2.69 0.10 -5.18
CA ALA A 58 -2.12 1.07 -6.13
C ALA A 58 -2.07 2.48 -5.51
N ALA A 59 -3.11 2.87 -4.79
CA ALA A 59 -3.16 4.19 -4.15
C ALA A 59 -2.09 4.31 -3.06
N VAL A 60 -1.96 3.31 -2.22
CA VAL A 60 -0.96 3.33 -1.13
C VAL A 60 0.45 3.38 -1.69
N LEU A 61 0.74 2.56 -2.70
CA LEU A 61 2.06 2.55 -3.33
C LEU A 61 2.38 3.88 -3.98
N LYS A 62 1.39 4.53 -4.61
CA LYS A 62 1.58 5.85 -5.19
C LYS A 62 1.89 6.88 -4.10
N GLN A 63 1.24 6.77 -2.95
CA GLN A 63 1.47 7.70 -1.84
C GLN A 63 2.87 7.55 -1.23
N LEU A 64 3.47 6.38 -1.33
CA LEU A 64 4.85 6.20 -0.89
C LEU A 64 5.81 7.07 -1.70
N ASP A 65 5.46 7.42 -2.94
CA ASP A 65 6.26 8.25 -3.82
C ASP A 65 5.74 9.70 -3.87
N ASP A 66 4.94 10.09 -2.88
CA ASP A 66 4.38 11.44 -2.80
C ASP A 66 5.47 12.46 -2.52
N ASN A 67 5.26 13.69 -2.94
CA ASN A 67 6.22 14.76 -2.68
C ASN A 67 6.10 15.35 -1.27
N SER A 68 5.14 14.91 -0.48
CA SER A 68 4.96 15.33 0.91
C SER A 68 5.44 14.24 1.85
N ASN A 69 6.36 14.57 2.76
CA ASN A 69 6.84 13.62 3.75
C ASN A 69 5.72 13.10 4.65
N ASP A 70 4.75 13.96 4.97
CA ASP A 70 3.63 13.56 5.80
C ASP A 70 2.80 12.49 5.12
N VAL A 71 2.54 12.67 3.82
CA VAL A 71 1.78 11.69 3.04
C VAL A 71 2.56 10.38 2.95
N GLN A 72 3.86 10.45 2.71
CA GLN A 72 4.71 9.25 2.66
C GLN A 72 4.64 8.46 3.97
N THR A 73 4.73 9.16 5.09
CA THR A 73 4.74 8.52 6.41
C THR A 73 3.40 7.83 6.69
N ILE A 74 2.29 8.51 6.40
CA ILE A 74 0.98 7.89 6.63
C ILE A 74 0.74 6.73 5.65
N ALA A 75 1.35 6.79 4.46
CA ALA A 75 1.26 5.70 3.49
C ALA A 75 1.95 4.44 4.00
N VAL A 76 3.10 4.58 4.68
CA VAL A 76 3.76 3.43 5.30
C VAL A 76 2.87 2.79 6.35
N LYS A 77 2.21 3.61 7.17
CA LYS A 77 1.29 3.09 8.18
C LYS A 77 0.12 2.37 7.52
N CYS A 78 -0.41 2.94 6.45
CA CYS A 78 -1.50 2.33 5.69
C CYS A 78 -1.06 1.01 5.06
N LEU A 79 0.17 0.95 4.58
CA LEU A 79 0.75 -0.26 4.03
C LEU A 79 0.73 -1.40 5.04
N GLY A 80 1.12 -1.13 6.29
CA GLY A 80 1.10 -2.13 7.34
C GLY A 80 -0.29 -2.70 7.57
N ALA A 81 -1.30 -1.82 7.65
CA ALA A 81 -2.68 -2.26 7.82
C ALA A 81 -3.16 -3.06 6.61
N LEU A 82 -2.77 -2.64 5.42
CA LEU A 82 -3.16 -3.28 4.17
C LEU A 82 -2.60 -4.70 4.05
N LEU A 83 -1.32 -4.87 4.40
CA LEU A 83 -0.63 -6.15 4.29
C LEU A 83 -1.29 -7.25 5.11
N ARG A 84 -2.01 -6.89 6.16
CA ARG A 84 -2.71 -7.87 6.99
C ARG A 84 -4.04 -8.32 6.38
N LYS A 85 -4.51 -7.63 5.36
CA LYS A 85 -5.83 -7.90 4.78
C LYS A 85 -5.79 -8.44 3.36
N VAL A 86 -4.71 -8.18 2.62
CA VAL A 86 -4.66 -8.51 1.21
C VAL A 86 -4.27 -9.97 0.98
N GLN A 87 -4.61 -10.46 -0.19
CA GLN A 87 -4.26 -11.82 -0.59
C GLN A 87 -2.79 -11.87 -1.00
N GLU A 88 -2.25 -13.08 -1.04
CA GLU A 88 -0.83 -13.31 -1.33
C GLU A 88 -0.40 -12.68 -2.65
N ALA A 89 -1.24 -12.73 -3.68
CA ALA A 89 -0.91 -12.13 -4.96
C ALA A 89 -0.64 -10.62 -4.83
N GLN A 90 -1.42 -9.93 -4.02
CA GLN A 90 -1.24 -8.50 -3.81
C GLN A 90 0.01 -8.22 -2.98
N VAL A 91 0.30 -9.06 -2.00
CA VAL A 91 1.55 -8.94 -1.24
C VAL A 91 2.74 -9.03 -2.19
N GLY A 92 2.69 -9.94 -3.15
CA GLY A 92 3.74 -10.08 -4.17
C GLY A 92 3.89 -8.81 -5.00
N GLU A 93 2.80 -8.23 -5.44
CA GLU A 93 2.85 -6.99 -6.22
C GLU A 93 3.41 -5.82 -5.41
N ILE A 94 3.01 -5.71 -4.14
CA ILE A 94 3.55 -4.69 -3.25
C ILE A 94 5.05 -4.88 -3.08
N CYS A 95 5.48 -6.12 -2.88
CA CYS A 95 6.89 -6.46 -2.75
C CYS A 95 7.68 -6.03 -3.99
N ASP A 96 7.19 -6.38 -5.16
CA ASP A 96 7.85 -6.04 -6.42
C ASP A 96 7.95 -4.52 -6.61
N LYS A 97 6.87 -3.81 -6.31
CA LYS A 97 6.86 -2.35 -6.46
C LYS A 97 7.81 -1.67 -5.50
N LEU A 98 7.87 -2.14 -4.25
CA LEU A 98 8.81 -1.59 -3.28
C LEU A 98 10.25 -1.83 -3.71
N CYS A 99 10.55 -3.00 -4.26
CA CYS A 99 11.88 -3.27 -4.79
C CYS A 99 12.22 -2.33 -5.94
N ASP A 100 11.31 -2.11 -6.85
CA ASP A 100 11.51 -1.18 -7.95
C ASP A 100 11.80 0.24 -7.44
N LEU A 101 11.05 0.68 -6.45
CA LEU A 101 11.25 2.01 -5.87
C LEU A 101 12.61 2.13 -5.18
N ILE A 102 13.05 1.08 -4.51
CA ILE A 102 14.36 1.08 -3.85
C ILE A 102 15.49 1.12 -4.87
N LEU A 103 15.37 0.34 -5.95
CA LEU A 103 16.42 0.24 -6.95
C LEU A 103 16.45 1.44 -7.89
N ASP A 104 15.29 1.96 -8.28
CA ASP A 104 15.19 3.00 -9.30
C ASP A 104 14.65 4.33 -8.78
N GLY A 105 14.21 4.39 -7.51
CA GLY A 105 13.59 5.57 -6.96
C GLY A 105 14.56 6.68 -6.63
N LYS A 106 14.02 7.79 -6.22
CA LYS A 106 14.80 8.97 -5.84
C LYS A 106 15.61 8.67 -4.59
N ALA A 107 16.87 9.10 -4.59
CA ALA A 107 17.75 8.87 -3.46
C ALA A 107 17.18 9.43 -2.15
N GLU A 108 16.54 10.57 -2.22
CA GLU A 108 15.96 11.23 -1.05
C GLU A 108 14.79 10.47 -0.44
N LEU A 109 14.18 9.53 -1.17
CA LEU A 109 13.05 8.74 -0.70
C LEU A 109 13.45 7.33 -0.28
N ARG A 110 14.74 7.00 -0.31
CA ARG A 110 15.19 5.65 0.04
C ARG A 110 14.87 5.28 1.47
N ASP A 111 14.92 6.23 2.37
CA ASP A 111 14.61 5.95 3.78
C ASP A 111 13.15 5.51 3.94
N ILE A 112 12.23 6.21 3.27
CA ILE A 112 10.82 5.85 3.37
C ILE A 112 10.54 4.50 2.70
N TYR A 113 11.21 4.21 1.59
CA TYR A 113 11.06 2.92 0.92
C TYR A 113 11.61 1.79 1.79
N SER A 114 12.72 2.04 2.50
CA SER A 114 13.29 1.06 3.42
C SER A 114 12.35 0.78 4.59
N ILE A 115 11.69 1.82 5.10
CA ILE A 115 10.69 1.65 6.15
C ILE A 115 9.51 0.84 5.62
N GLY A 116 9.09 1.11 4.38
CA GLY A 116 8.04 0.33 3.72
C GLY A 116 8.41 -1.14 3.61
N LEU A 117 9.66 -1.41 3.25
CA LEU A 117 10.14 -2.79 3.14
C LEU A 117 10.16 -3.49 4.49
N LYS A 118 10.62 -2.80 5.53
CA LYS A 118 10.59 -3.35 6.89
C LYS A 118 9.16 -3.65 7.32
N THR A 119 8.23 -2.77 7.00
CA THR A 119 6.82 -2.95 7.28
C THR A 119 6.29 -4.20 6.57
N LEU A 120 6.66 -4.38 5.30
CA LEU A 120 6.28 -5.56 4.53
C LEU A 120 6.74 -6.84 5.24
N ILE A 121 7.99 -6.89 5.65
CA ILE A 121 8.55 -8.06 6.29
C ILE A 121 7.89 -8.33 7.64
N SER A 122 7.61 -7.27 8.41
CA SER A 122 7.07 -7.40 9.76
C SER A 122 5.59 -7.72 9.80
N ASP A 123 4.82 -7.16 8.88
CA ASP A 123 3.37 -7.21 8.95
C ASP A 123 2.71 -8.22 8.03
N VAL A 124 3.48 -8.85 7.14
CA VAL A 124 2.92 -9.86 6.26
C VAL A 124 2.52 -11.09 7.08
N PRO A 125 1.39 -11.74 6.78
CA PRO A 125 1.00 -12.95 7.49
C PRO A 125 2.06 -14.04 7.38
N ASP A 126 2.18 -14.85 8.43
CA ASP A 126 3.21 -15.88 8.52
C ASP A 126 3.27 -16.81 7.31
N GLY A 127 2.11 -17.16 6.76
CA GLY A 127 2.06 -18.06 5.62
C GLY A 127 2.67 -17.48 4.36
N PHE A 128 2.83 -16.15 4.29
CA PHE A 128 3.38 -15.49 3.11
C PHE A 128 4.86 -15.17 3.25
N GLY A 129 5.43 -15.35 4.43
CA GLY A 129 6.82 -14.99 4.70
C GLY A 129 7.83 -15.59 3.73
N PRO A 130 7.80 -16.91 3.48
CA PRO A 130 8.76 -17.53 2.56
C PRO A 130 8.65 -16.98 1.14
N SER A 131 7.44 -16.74 0.64
CA SER A 131 7.24 -16.19 -0.69
C SER A 131 7.81 -14.78 -0.80
N VAL A 132 7.57 -13.94 0.21
CA VAL A 132 8.09 -12.58 0.25
C VAL A 132 9.62 -12.60 0.30
N ALA A 133 10.19 -13.44 1.16
CA ALA A 133 11.64 -13.54 1.28
C ALA A 133 12.28 -13.93 -0.04
N GLN A 134 11.70 -14.87 -0.75
CA GLN A 134 12.21 -15.31 -2.04
C GLN A 134 12.15 -14.18 -3.07
N ARG A 135 11.03 -13.47 -3.15
CA ARG A 135 10.89 -12.35 -4.08
C ARG A 135 11.90 -11.26 -3.80
N LEU A 136 12.08 -10.91 -2.53
CA LEU A 136 13.03 -9.88 -2.15
C LEU A 136 14.44 -10.28 -2.53
N THR A 137 14.82 -11.54 -2.27
CA THR A 137 16.15 -12.04 -2.60
C THR A 137 16.41 -11.94 -4.11
N VAL A 138 15.48 -12.43 -4.91
CA VAL A 138 15.64 -12.42 -6.36
C VAL A 138 15.74 -11.00 -6.90
N ARG A 139 14.84 -10.13 -6.45
CA ARG A 139 14.77 -8.76 -6.99
C ARG A 139 15.96 -7.91 -6.55
N LEU A 140 16.29 -7.95 -5.27
CA LEU A 140 17.35 -7.09 -4.74
C LEU A 140 18.74 -7.61 -5.11
N LEU A 141 18.97 -8.91 -5.05
CA LEU A 141 20.25 -9.46 -5.45
C LEU A 141 20.45 -9.37 -6.95
N GLY A 142 19.40 -9.59 -7.72
CA GLY A 142 19.46 -9.41 -9.16
C GLY A 142 19.85 -7.99 -9.54
N GLY A 143 19.26 -6.99 -8.85
CA GLY A 143 19.62 -5.60 -9.06
C GLY A 143 21.07 -5.30 -8.72
N VAL A 144 21.55 -5.87 -7.60
CA VAL A 144 22.95 -5.69 -7.19
C VAL A 144 23.90 -6.32 -8.21
N GLU A 145 23.56 -7.49 -8.70
CA GLU A 145 24.38 -8.16 -9.71
C GLU A 145 24.45 -7.36 -11.00
N GLN A 146 23.34 -6.77 -11.42
CA GLN A 146 23.30 -5.91 -12.60
C GLN A 146 24.18 -4.69 -12.41
N ASP A 147 24.19 -4.12 -11.22
CA ASP A 147 25.02 -2.94 -10.95
C ASP A 147 26.49 -3.26 -11.03
N LYS A 148 26.86 -4.48 -10.73
CA LYS A 148 28.26 -4.90 -10.76
C LYS A 148 28.79 -5.14 -12.18
N THR A 149 27.92 -5.41 -13.10
CA THR A 149 28.32 -5.64 -14.48
C THR A 149 28.34 -4.37 -15.29
#